data_ad471f15dcf7ccd5ae20117b3c7b38f4
#
_entry.id   ad471f15dcf7ccd5ae20117b3c7b38f4
#
_cell.length_a   1.000
_cell.length_b   1.000
_cell.length_c   1.000
_cell.angle_alpha   90.00
_cell.angle_beta   90.00
_cell.angle_gamma   90.00
#
_symmetry.space_group_name_H-M   'P 1'
#
loop_
_entity.id
_entity.type
_entity.pdbx_description
1 polymer ?
#
loop_
_entity_poly.entity_id
_entity_poly.type
_entity_poly.pdbx_seq_one_letter_code
_entity_poly.pdbx_strand_id
1 'polypeptide(L)'
;MIRPLPTVIILLLLTLLCTCAPAQNKGVKGEGEKVNTSLNHLAGQKSPYLLQHARNPVDWYPWGDEALAKATDENKLLVISVGYAACHWCHVMEHESFEDSTVAAVMNEHFVSIKVDREERPDVDDVYMTACQLTNERGCGWPLNVIALPDGRPIWAGTYFPRNQWIKVLDQFRNLRANDPAKMEEYAAGLTGEIVKRNTFSPNDNAGLTLTRAEVDDFTKTLLTRFDQKNGGMAGAPKFPMPVLYEFLLAQNFYAQDDATLKAITLTLDKMADGGIYDHLAGGFARYSTDAEWKVPHFEKMLYDNGQLVSLYAHAYQATGKERYAGVVRQTIAFAESSLSDNNGAFYASLDADTEGEEGLTYVWSRAEISEVLADEALADAFIDYYSVTKNGNWEGKNILYRQKDAVTVAKKHGFANETELVKAMTAAGEKLLAVRDARPQPGLDDKALTAWNSLMISGYADAYRALGEDAYRERALKAGRFIYLCLDKVCQLPVNDPELALKQLH
;
A
#
# COMPACT_ATOMS: atom_id res chain seq x y z
N MET A 1 69.38 -9.24 15.34
CA MET A 1 70.10 -10.44 15.01
C MET A 1 69.30 -11.23 14.01
N ILE A 2 69.90 -11.41 12.83
CA ILE A 2 69.73 -12.45 11.82
C ILE A 2 68.42 -12.44 11.00
N ARG A 3 68.50 -11.84 9.81
CA ARG A 3 67.89 -12.28 8.55
C ARG A 3 68.47 -13.59 8.07
N PRO A 4 67.84 -14.38 7.22
CA PRO A 4 68.10 -14.20 5.78
C PRO A 4 66.89 -14.34 4.83
N LEU A 5 67.08 -13.75 3.66
CA LEU A 5 66.47 -13.90 2.34
C LEU A 5 66.98 -15.20 1.63
N PRO A 6 66.66 -15.43 0.34
CA PRO A 6 65.44 -15.71 -0.41
C PRO A 6 65.53 -17.00 -1.22
N THR A 7 64.41 -17.43 -1.86
CA THR A 7 64.55 -18.43 -2.95
C THR A 7 63.62 -18.06 -4.11
N VAL A 8 64.25 -17.82 -5.23
CA VAL A 8 63.71 -17.62 -6.59
C VAL A 8 63.31 -18.99 -7.15
N ILE A 9 62.16 -19.10 -7.74
CA ILE A 9 61.77 -20.18 -8.64
C ILE A 9 61.11 -19.63 -9.90
N ILE A 10 61.77 -19.87 -10.95
CA ILE A 10 61.70 -19.76 -12.40
C ILE A 10 60.31 -20.06 -13.01
N LEU A 11 59.93 -19.15 -13.93
CA LEU A 11 58.88 -19.27 -14.91
C LEU A 11 59.18 -20.42 -15.88
N LEU A 12 58.16 -21.27 -16.12
CA LEU A 12 58.09 -22.10 -17.32
C LEU A 12 56.76 -21.85 -18.03
N LEU A 13 56.84 -21.16 -19.16
CA LEU A 13 55.76 -21.03 -20.14
C LEU A 13 55.58 -22.39 -20.85
N LEU A 14 54.40 -22.97 -20.76
CA LEU A 14 53.92 -24.00 -21.68
C LEU A 14 52.66 -23.51 -22.34
N THR A 15 52.77 -23.15 -23.62
CA THR A 15 51.68 -22.93 -24.55
C THR A 15 51.05 -24.24 -24.93
N LEU A 16 49.82 -24.51 -24.50
CA LEU A 16 48.97 -25.55 -25.08
C LEU A 16 47.86 -24.90 -25.90
N LEU A 17 47.93 -25.06 -27.19
CA LEU A 17 46.85 -24.86 -28.14
C LEU A 17 45.76 -25.89 -27.86
N CYS A 18 44.60 -25.45 -27.35
CA CYS A 18 43.42 -26.28 -27.23
C CYS A 18 42.41 -25.89 -28.30
N THR A 19 42.26 -26.75 -29.28
CA THR A 19 41.24 -26.70 -30.34
C THR A 19 39.86 -26.90 -29.72
N CYS A 20 38.96 -25.94 -29.91
CA CYS A 20 37.54 -26.06 -29.56
C CYS A 20 36.84 -27.04 -30.50
N ALA A 21 36.42 -28.20 -29.96
CA ALA A 21 35.36 -29.00 -30.53
C ALA A 21 34.06 -28.73 -29.78
N PRO A 22 32.90 -28.64 -30.45
CA PRO A 22 31.63 -28.34 -29.74
C PRO A 22 31.21 -29.57 -28.93
N ALA A 23 31.04 -29.39 -27.63
CA ALA A 23 30.47 -30.37 -26.73
C ALA A 23 28.99 -30.58 -27.06
N GLN A 24 28.64 -31.78 -27.47
CA GLN A 24 27.27 -32.25 -27.58
C GLN A 24 26.65 -32.29 -26.18
N ASN A 25 25.70 -31.40 -25.93
CA ASN A 25 24.88 -31.35 -24.74
C ASN A 25 23.95 -32.57 -24.73
N LYS A 26 24.31 -33.63 -23.99
CA LYS A 26 23.39 -34.71 -23.68
C LYS A 26 22.35 -34.16 -22.68
N GLY A 27 21.18 -33.82 -23.22
CA GLY A 27 20.03 -33.45 -22.43
C GLY A 27 19.71 -34.55 -21.40
N VAL A 28 19.90 -34.23 -20.14
CA VAL A 28 19.23 -34.92 -19.05
C VAL A 28 17.76 -34.54 -19.15
N LYS A 29 16.93 -35.45 -19.63
CA LYS A 29 15.48 -35.36 -19.49
C LYS A 29 15.18 -35.51 -18.02
N GLY A 30 15.10 -34.37 -17.30
CA GLY A 30 14.33 -34.27 -16.08
C GLY A 30 12.86 -34.45 -16.50
N GLU A 31 12.23 -35.50 -16.02
CA GLU A 31 10.79 -35.62 -16.06
C GLU A 31 10.21 -34.39 -15.33
N GLY A 32 9.73 -33.40 -16.08
CA GLY A 32 8.96 -32.30 -15.54
C GLY A 32 7.71 -32.89 -14.93
N GLU A 33 7.61 -32.86 -13.61
CA GLU A 33 6.33 -33.00 -12.93
C GLU A 33 5.35 -32.09 -13.66
N LYS A 34 4.30 -32.67 -14.19
CA LYS A 34 3.17 -31.93 -14.75
C LYS A 34 2.57 -31.16 -13.58
N VAL A 35 2.90 -29.86 -13.46
CA VAL A 35 2.18 -28.95 -12.62
C VAL A 35 0.72 -29.07 -13.04
N ASN A 36 -0.10 -29.58 -12.15
CA ASN A 36 -1.53 -29.71 -12.35
C ASN A 36 -2.09 -28.30 -12.49
N THR A 37 -2.41 -27.87 -13.70
CA THR A 37 -2.92 -26.53 -14.02
C THR A 37 -4.44 -26.41 -13.76
N SER A 38 -4.99 -27.25 -12.88
CA SER A 38 -6.39 -27.08 -12.46
C SER A 38 -6.51 -25.83 -11.59
N LEU A 39 -7.43 -24.95 -11.95
CA LEU A 39 -7.78 -23.78 -11.15
C LEU A 39 -8.41 -24.25 -9.83
N ASN A 40 -8.11 -23.59 -8.73
CA ASN A 40 -8.77 -23.79 -7.43
C ASN A 40 -10.12 -23.05 -7.37
N HIS A 41 -10.79 -23.05 -6.21
CA HIS A 41 -12.15 -22.50 -6.05
C HIS A 41 -12.24 -20.97 -6.20
N LEU A 42 -11.09 -20.27 -6.35
CA LEU A 42 -11.07 -18.82 -6.59
C LEU A 42 -11.32 -18.44 -8.06
N ALA A 43 -11.29 -19.38 -9.00
CA ALA A 43 -11.39 -19.11 -10.43
C ALA A 43 -12.71 -18.44 -10.86
N GLY A 44 -13.77 -18.56 -10.07
CA GLY A 44 -15.07 -17.95 -10.32
C GLY A 44 -15.27 -16.59 -9.65
N GLN A 45 -14.27 -16.09 -8.94
CA GLN A 45 -14.36 -14.83 -8.21
C GLN A 45 -14.19 -13.62 -9.12
N LYS A 46 -14.52 -12.43 -8.61
CA LYS A 46 -14.39 -11.16 -9.33
C LYS A 46 -13.23 -10.29 -8.82
N SER A 47 -12.82 -10.46 -7.55
CA SER A 47 -11.71 -9.77 -6.96
C SER A 47 -10.41 -10.06 -7.72
N PRO A 48 -9.67 -9.07 -8.22
CA PRO A 48 -8.34 -9.26 -8.81
C PRO A 48 -7.39 -9.99 -7.87
N TYR A 49 -7.44 -9.69 -6.57
CA TYR A 49 -6.64 -10.37 -5.55
C TYR A 49 -6.94 -11.87 -5.44
N LEU A 50 -8.22 -12.25 -5.44
CA LEU A 50 -8.59 -13.66 -5.37
C LEU A 50 -8.24 -14.40 -6.67
N LEU A 51 -8.47 -13.76 -7.82
CA LEU A 51 -8.14 -14.32 -9.14
C LEU A 51 -6.64 -14.55 -9.31
N GLN A 52 -5.78 -13.69 -8.77
CA GLN A 52 -4.32 -13.85 -8.75
C GLN A 52 -3.94 -15.20 -8.12
N HIS A 53 -4.58 -15.59 -7.03
CA HIS A 53 -4.33 -16.84 -6.32
C HIS A 53 -5.05 -18.07 -6.90
N ALA A 54 -5.85 -17.92 -7.95
CA ALA A 54 -6.63 -19.02 -8.54
C ALA A 54 -5.77 -20.14 -9.16
N ARG A 55 -4.49 -19.87 -9.44
CA ARG A 55 -3.53 -20.83 -10.02
C ARG A 55 -2.55 -21.42 -9.00
N ASN A 56 -2.60 -20.97 -7.76
CA ASN A 56 -1.74 -21.54 -6.71
C ASN A 56 -2.05 -23.03 -6.52
N PRO A 57 -1.05 -23.87 -6.21
CA PRO A 57 -1.24 -25.28 -5.89
C PRO A 57 -1.99 -25.49 -4.55
N VAL A 58 -2.10 -24.47 -3.70
CA VAL A 58 -2.97 -24.47 -2.52
C VAL A 58 -4.43 -24.46 -2.98
N ASP A 59 -5.24 -25.37 -2.42
CA ASP A 59 -6.66 -25.48 -2.70
C ASP A 59 -7.46 -24.38 -1.95
N TRP A 60 -7.34 -23.17 -2.47
CA TRP A 60 -7.96 -21.98 -1.91
C TRP A 60 -9.46 -21.93 -2.17
N TYR A 61 -10.23 -21.64 -1.14
CA TYR A 61 -11.64 -21.29 -1.16
C TYR A 61 -11.82 -19.78 -0.94
N PRO A 62 -12.85 -19.15 -1.51
CA PRO A 62 -13.30 -17.84 -1.04
C PRO A 62 -13.92 -17.98 0.35
N TRP A 63 -14.01 -16.88 1.10
CA TRP A 63 -14.77 -16.87 2.35
C TRP A 63 -16.25 -17.13 2.11
N GLY A 64 -16.79 -18.15 2.74
CA GLY A 64 -18.20 -18.52 2.59
C GLY A 64 -18.56 -19.86 3.24
N ASP A 65 -19.83 -20.17 3.17
CA ASP A 65 -20.41 -21.36 3.84
C ASP A 65 -19.82 -22.68 3.31
N GLU A 66 -19.42 -22.75 2.04
CA GLU A 66 -18.82 -23.94 1.43
C GLU A 66 -17.53 -24.35 2.15
N ALA A 67 -16.62 -23.38 2.35
CA ALA A 67 -15.34 -23.63 3.03
C ALA A 67 -15.54 -24.02 4.51
N LEU A 68 -16.45 -23.33 5.20
CA LEU A 68 -16.76 -23.60 6.60
C LEU A 68 -17.43 -24.98 6.79
N ALA A 69 -18.37 -25.34 5.92
CA ALA A 69 -18.99 -26.65 5.92
C ALA A 69 -17.96 -27.76 5.67
N LYS A 70 -17.10 -27.59 4.64
CA LYS A 70 -16.01 -28.53 4.35
C LYS A 70 -15.08 -28.72 5.55
N ALA A 71 -14.67 -27.64 6.21
CA ALA A 71 -13.81 -27.71 7.39
C ALA A 71 -14.49 -28.48 8.55
N THR A 72 -15.79 -28.28 8.71
CA THR A 72 -16.60 -28.98 9.72
C THR A 72 -16.75 -30.47 9.39
N ASP A 73 -17.10 -30.81 8.16
CA ASP A 73 -17.32 -32.19 7.70
C ASP A 73 -16.02 -33.00 7.73
N GLU A 74 -14.89 -32.40 7.36
CA GLU A 74 -13.58 -33.04 7.37
C GLU A 74 -12.87 -32.92 8.74
N ASN A 75 -13.45 -32.21 9.69
CA ASN A 75 -12.88 -31.91 11.02
C ASN A 75 -11.45 -31.32 10.92
N LYS A 76 -11.23 -30.45 9.93
CA LYS A 76 -9.95 -29.75 9.66
C LYS A 76 -9.96 -28.35 10.24
N LEU A 77 -8.78 -27.86 10.65
CA LEU A 77 -8.60 -26.45 10.97
C LEU A 77 -8.68 -25.59 9.70
N LEU A 78 -9.01 -24.32 9.89
CA LEU A 78 -8.94 -23.33 8.84
C LEU A 78 -7.56 -22.66 8.81
N VAL A 79 -7.03 -22.44 7.61
CA VAL A 79 -6.01 -21.42 7.31
C VAL A 79 -6.72 -20.30 6.57
N ILE A 80 -6.78 -19.12 7.16
CA ILE A 80 -7.42 -17.95 6.56
C ILE A 80 -6.32 -16.93 6.26
N SER A 81 -6.12 -16.61 4.98
CA SER A 81 -5.13 -15.62 4.53
C SER A 81 -5.83 -14.41 3.96
N VAL A 82 -5.68 -13.27 4.62
CA VAL A 82 -6.32 -12.00 4.27
C VAL A 82 -5.27 -11.06 3.67
N GLY A 83 -5.63 -10.37 2.61
CA GLY A 83 -4.78 -9.40 1.93
C GLY A 83 -5.56 -8.54 0.95
N TYR A 84 -4.88 -7.94 0.00
CA TYR A 84 -5.47 -7.10 -1.06
C TYR A 84 -4.53 -7.06 -2.28
N ALA A 85 -5.04 -6.61 -3.44
CA ALA A 85 -4.34 -6.73 -4.71
C ALA A 85 -3.01 -5.95 -4.78
N ALA A 86 -2.92 -4.76 -4.20
CA ALA A 86 -1.73 -3.91 -4.23
C ALA A 86 -0.68 -4.24 -3.14
N CYS A 87 -0.84 -5.37 -2.42
CA CYS A 87 -0.07 -5.69 -1.22
C CYS A 87 1.26 -6.39 -1.55
N HIS A 88 2.38 -5.69 -1.58
CA HIS A 88 3.72 -6.24 -1.83
C HIS A 88 4.03 -7.49 -0.99
N TRP A 89 3.89 -7.44 0.34
CA TRP A 89 4.20 -8.59 1.21
C TRP A 89 3.25 -9.77 1.01
N CYS A 90 2.04 -9.53 0.44
CA CYS A 90 1.15 -10.62 0.03
C CYS A 90 1.71 -11.34 -1.21
N HIS A 91 2.27 -10.60 -2.18
CA HIS A 91 2.95 -11.17 -3.35
C HIS A 91 4.19 -11.95 -2.94
N VAL A 92 5.02 -11.38 -2.05
CA VAL A 92 6.21 -12.07 -1.53
C VAL A 92 5.81 -13.41 -0.88
N MET A 93 4.77 -13.43 -0.03
CA MET A 93 4.33 -14.68 0.60
C MET A 93 3.70 -15.66 -0.39
N GLU A 94 3.05 -15.18 -1.44
CA GLU A 94 2.55 -15.99 -2.54
C GLU A 94 3.68 -16.75 -3.22
N HIS A 95 4.69 -16.03 -3.71
CA HIS A 95 5.83 -16.61 -4.43
C HIS A 95 6.68 -17.54 -3.55
N GLU A 96 6.92 -17.17 -2.30
CA GLU A 96 7.75 -17.98 -1.40
C GLU A 96 7.03 -19.20 -0.81
N SER A 97 5.70 -19.12 -0.63
CA SER A 97 4.94 -20.11 0.13
C SER A 97 3.76 -20.70 -0.62
N PHE A 98 2.87 -19.89 -1.19
CA PHE A 98 1.61 -20.40 -1.73
C PHE A 98 1.73 -21.02 -3.12
N GLU A 99 2.81 -20.72 -3.85
CA GLU A 99 3.20 -21.37 -5.11
C GLU A 99 4.08 -22.62 -4.87
N ASP A 100 4.58 -22.83 -3.65
CA ASP A 100 5.42 -23.99 -3.33
C ASP A 100 4.57 -25.26 -3.13
N SER A 101 4.87 -26.30 -3.89
CA SER A 101 4.13 -27.57 -3.86
C SER A 101 4.22 -28.30 -2.51
N THR A 102 5.34 -28.12 -1.76
CA THR A 102 5.52 -28.73 -0.44
C THR A 102 4.62 -28.08 0.59
N VAL A 103 4.54 -26.75 0.56
CA VAL A 103 3.61 -25.98 1.42
C VAL A 103 2.17 -26.33 1.08
N ALA A 104 1.84 -26.36 -0.23
CA ALA A 104 0.51 -26.71 -0.70
C ALA A 104 0.10 -28.12 -0.25
N ALA A 105 0.99 -29.11 -0.31
CA ALA A 105 0.71 -30.46 0.14
C ALA A 105 0.30 -30.48 1.65
N VAL A 106 1.06 -29.77 2.51
CA VAL A 106 0.74 -29.68 3.95
C VAL A 106 -0.59 -28.97 4.18
N MET A 107 -0.84 -27.84 3.48
CA MET A 107 -2.06 -27.06 3.62
C MET A 107 -3.28 -27.88 3.18
N ASN A 108 -3.23 -28.48 1.98
CA ASN A 108 -4.37 -29.21 1.40
C ASN A 108 -4.71 -30.49 2.18
N GLU A 109 -3.69 -31.18 2.71
CA GLU A 109 -3.90 -32.42 3.49
C GLU A 109 -4.54 -32.15 4.85
N HIS A 110 -4.09 -31.10 5.55
CA HIS A 110 -4.42 -30.94 6.97
C HIS A 110 -5.34 -29.77 7.30
N PHE A 111 -5.58 -28.86 6.34
CA PHE A 111 -6.38 -27.66 6.56
C PHE A 111 -7.40 -27.48 5.44
N VAL A 112 -8.40 -26.64 5.67
CA VAL A 112 -9.18 -25.98 4.62
C VAL A 112 -8.67 -24.53 4.53
N SER A 113 -8.21 -24.15 3.34
CA SER A 113 -7.53 -22.88 3.11
C SER A 113 -8.49 -21.86 2.50
N ILE A 114 -8.65 -20.71 3.16
CA ILE A 114 -9.54 -19.62 2.73
C ILE A 114 -8.70 -18.39 2.40
N LYS A 115 -8.97 -17.80 1.22
CA LYS A 115 -8.39 -16.53 0.81
C LYS A 115 -9.44 -15.44 0.92
N VAL A 116 -9.07 -14.29 1.50
CA VAL A 116 -9.97 -13.16 1.76
C VAL A 116 -9.39 -11.88 1.19
N ASP A 117 -10.16 -11.21 0.33
CA ASP A 117 -9.88 -9.84 -0.04
C ASP A 117 -10.46 -8.90 1.03
N ARG A 118 -9.59 -8.22 1.79
CA ARG A 118 -10.00 -7.29 2.85
C ARG A 118 -10.82 -6.10 2.34
N GLU A 119 -10.67 -5.77 1.08
CA GLU A 119 -11.37 -4.63 0.48
C GLU A 119 -12.83 -4.96 0.15
N GLU A 120 -13.10 -6.23 -0.19
CA GLU A 120 -14.45 -6.74 -0.37
C GLU A 120 -15.08 -7.22 0.95
N ARG A 121 -14.24 -7.73 1.90
CA ARG A 121 -14.69 -8.29 3.18
C ARG A 121 -13.99 -7.63 4.37
N PRO A 122 -14.16 -6.29 4.55
CA PRO A 122 -13.58 -5.59 5.70
C PRO A 122 -14.13 -6.09 7.03
N ASP A 123 -15.33 -6.66 7.06
CA ASP A 123 -15.95 -7.28 8.22
C ASP A 123 -15.16 -8.51 8.72
N VAL A 124 -14.66 -9.34 7.81
CA VAL A 124 -13.83 -10.50 8.12
C VAL A 124 -12.42 -10.06 8.53
N ASP A 125 -11.84 -9.10 7.81
CA ASP A 125 -10.54 -8.51 8.10
C ASP A 125 -10.49 -7.93 9.52
N ASP A 126 -11.49 -7.15 9.92
CA ASP A 126 -11.54 -6.49 11.24
C ASP A 126 -11.52 -7.49 12.40
N VAL A 127 -12.30 -8.57 12.30
CA VAL A 127 -12.34 -9.63 13.32
C VAL A 127 -10.99 -10.29 13.49
N TYR A 128 -10.33 -10.68 12.39
CA TYR A 128 -9.05 -11.39 12.46
C TYR A 128 -7.87 -10.45 12.71
N MET A 129 -7.95 -9.19 12.29
CA MET A 129 -6.99 -8.15 12.66
C MET A 129 -7.04 -7.88 14.16
N THR A 130 -8.24 -7.84 14.76
CA THR A 130 -8.41 -7.74 16.21
C THR A 130 -7.80 -8.94 16.92
N ALA A 131 -8.00 -10.17 16.42
CA ALA A 131 -7.37 -11.38 16.97
C ALA A 131 -5.83 -11.26 16.93
N CYS A 132 -5.27 -10.78 15.85
CA CYS A 132 -3.84 -10.55 15.72
C CYS A 132 -3.33 -9.53 16.74
N GLN A 133 -4.00 -8.39 16.87
CA GLN A 133 -3.62 -7.33 17.82
C GLN A 133 -3.68 -7.77 19.30
N LEU A 134 -4.55 -8.72 19.60
CA LEU A 134 -4.66 -9.30 20.96
C LEU A 134 -3.56 -10.32 21.27
N THR A 135 -2.97 -10.94 20.25
CA THR A 135 -2.02 -12.06 20.41
C THR A 135 -0.59 -11.73 19.98
N ASN A 136 -0.37 -10.63 19.27
CA ASN A 136 0.92 -10.28 18.69
C ASN A 136 1.41 -8.89 19.15
N GLU A 137 2.41 -8.86 20.03
CA GLU A 137 3.02 -7.64 20.55
C GLU A 137 3.85 -6.86 19.49
N ARG A 138 4.23 -7.51 18.40
CA ARG A 138 5.11 -6.92 17.35
C ARG A 138 4.37 -6.10 16.30
N GLY A 139 3.05 -5.98 16.44
CA GLY A 139 2.19 -5.33 15.45
C GLY A 139 1.57 -6.30 14.45
N CYS A 140 0.56 -5.83 13.75
CA CYS A 140 -0.21 -6.60 12.77
C CYS A 140 -0.31 -5.83 11.46
N GLY A 141 -0.48 -6.56 10.36
CA GLY A 141 -0.59 -6.03 9.00
C GLY A 141 -0.90 -7.14 8.01
N TRP A 142 -0.79 -6.86 6.74
CA TRP A 142 -1.03 -7.81 5.67
C TRP A 142 0.28 -8.27 5.02
N PRO A 143 0.35 -9.56 4.56
CA PRO A 143 -0.72 -10.54 4.65
C PRO A 143 -1.05 -10.88 6.10
N LEU A 144 -2.32 -11.03 6.43
CA LEU A 144 -2.78 -11.50 7.74
C LEU A 144 -3.14 -12.97 7.62
N ASN A 145 -2.43 -13.83 8.34
CA ASN A 145 -2.64 -15.28 8.31
C ASN A 145 -3.18 -15.75 9.65
N VAL A 146 -4.25 -16.52 9.63
CA VAL A 146 -4.99 -16.94 10.81
C VAL A 146 -5.15 -18.45 10.80
N ILE A 147 -4.94 -19.07 11.96
CA ILE A 147 -5.37 -20.45 12.20
C ILE A 147 -6.66 -20.37 13.04
N ALA A 148 -7.71 -21.03 12.56
CA ALA A 148 -9.02 -21.01 13.21
C ALA A 148 -9.61 -22.43 13.34
N LEU A 149 -10.56 -22.58 14.25
CA LEU A 149 -11.43 -23.75 14.33
C LEU A 149 -12.33 -23.85 13.08
N PRO A 150 -12.93 -25.01 12.80
CA PRO A 150 -13.84 -25.19 11.65
C PRO A 150 -15.01 -24.21 11.62
N ASP A 151 -15.43 -23.68 12.75
CA ASP A 151 -16.49 -22.69 12.90
C ASP A 151 -16.03 -21.23 12.73
N GLY A 152 -14.76 -21.00 12.40
CA GLY A 152 -14.17 -19.68 12.16
C GLY A 152 -13.62 -18.99 13.40
N ARG A 153 -13.78 -19.54 14.62
CA ARG A 153 -13.17 -18.93 15.82
C ARG A 153 -11.65 -18.98 15.76
N PRO A 154 -10.94 -17.82 15.85
CA PRO A 154 -9.49 -17.79 15.75
C PRO A 154 -8.79 -18.42 16.95
N ILE A 155 -7.70 -19.13 16.68
CA ILE A 155 -6.80 -19.70 17.70
C ILE A 155 -5.52 -18.85 17.77
N TRP A 156 -5.09 -18.36 16.61
CA TRP A 156 -3.86 -17.61 16.45
C TRP A 156 -3.92 -16.78 15.17
N ALA A 157 -3.22 -15.64 15.16
CA ALA A 157 -3.02 -14.84 13.98
C ALA A 157 -1.60 -14.28 13.91
N GLY A 158 -1.10 -14.07 12.71
CA GLY A 158 0.22 -13.48 12.43
C GLY A 158 0.26 -12.88 11.04
N THR A 159 1.39 -12.25 10.69
CA THR A 159 1.54 -11.55 9.41
C THR A 159 2.32 -12.38 8.40
N TYR A 160 3.31 -11.79 7.73
CA TYR A 160 4.19 -12.50 6.82
C TYR A 160 5.12 -13.48 7.54
N PHE A 161 5.32 -14.64 6.91
CA PHE A 161 6.30 -15.65 7.32
C PHE A 161 7.08 -16.17 6.12
N PRO A 162 8.42 -16.26 6.19
CA PRO A 162 9.21 -17.01 5.22
C PRO A 162 8.76 -18.48 5.17
N ARG A 163 8.85 -19.13 4.01
CA ARG A 163 8.37 -20.50 3.76
C ARG A 163 8.65 -21.50 4.87
N ASN A 164 9.89 -21.60 5.32
CA ASN A 164 10.27 -22.59 6.35
C ASN A 164 9.67 -22.29 7.73
N GLN A 165 9.38 -21.04 8.02
CA GLN A 165 8.70 -20.65 9.26
C GLN A 165 7.21 -20.92 9.14
N TRP A 166 6.62 -20.66 7.96
CA TRP A 166 5.22 -20.96 7.70
C TRP A 166 4.90 -22.45 7.88
N ILE A 167 5.71 -23.35 7.31
CA ILE A 167 5.57 -24.82 7.53
C ILE A 167 5.60 -25.16 9.03
N LYS A 168 6.51 -24.56 9.81
CA LYS A 168 6.58 -24.81 11.27
C LYS A 168 5.31 -24.34 11.99
N VAL A 169 4.73 -23.21 11.58
CA VAL A 169 3.45 -22.74 12.13
C VAL A 169 2.36 -23.77 11.85
N LEU A 170 2.22 -24.20 10.60
CA LEU A 170 1.24 -25.21 10.21
C LEU A 170 1.42 -26.52 11.01
N ASP A 171 2.65 -27.04 11.11
CA ASP A 171 2.96 -28.25 11.87
C ASP A 171 2.65 -28.11 13.36
N GLN A 172 2.92 -26.95 13.94
CA GLN A 172 2.61 -26.70 15.36
C GLN A 172 1.11 -26.84 15.64
N PHE A 173 0.26 -26.23 14.81
CA PHE A 173 -1.19 -26.28 15.03
C PHE A 173 -1.79 -27.64 14.65
N ARG A 174 -1.28 -28.31 13.61
CA ARG A 174 -1.62 -29.69 13.31
C ARG A 174 -1.35 -30.61 14.49
N ASN A 175 -0.14 -30.52 15.08
CA ASN A 175 0.24 -31.32 16.24
C ASN A 175 -0.59 -31.00 17.49
N LEU A 176 -0.89 -29.71 17.72
CA LEU A 176 -1.74 -29.31 18.83
C LEU A 176 -3.16 -29.86 18.65
N ARG A 177 -3.72 -29.82 17.42
CA ARG A 177 -5.03 -30.44 17.12
C ARG A 177 -5.06 -31.92 17.42
N ALA A 178 -4.01 -32.63 17.06
CA ALA A 178 -3.92 -34.08 17.27
C ALA A 178 -3.73 -34.47 18.75
N ASN A 179 -2.96 -33.70 19.52
CA ASN A 179 -2.53 -34.08 20.86
C ASN A 179 -3.35 -33.44 21.99
N ASP A 180 -3.90 -32.24 21.77
CA ASP A 180 -4.63 -31.50 22.81
C ASP A 180 -5.74 -30.59 22.18
N PRO A 181 -6.79 -31.18 21.60
CA PRO A 181 -7.88 -30.42 21.02
C PRO A 181 -8.66 -29.56 22.02
N ALA A 182 -8.69 -29.99 23.28
CA ALA A 182 -9.37 -29.25 24.35
C ALA A 182 -8.68 -27.92 24.64
N LYS A 183 -7.36 -27.87 24.58
CA LYS A 183 -6.58 -26.64 24.75
C LYS A 183 -6.78 -25.68 23.57
N MET A 184 -6.96 -26.18 22.35
CA MET A 184 -7.33 -25.35 21.22
C MET A 184 -8.69 -24.69 21.40
N GLU A 185 -9.67 -25.44 21.89
CA GLU A 185 -11.01 -24.93 22.17
C GLU A 185 -10.97 -23.84 23.25
N GLU A 186 -10.17 -24.04 24.30
CA GLU A 186 -9.93 -23.04 25.35
C GLU A 186 -9.35 -21.73 24.75
N TYR A 187 -8.30 -21.85 23.91
CA TYR A 187 -7.70 -20.69 23.26
C TYR A 187 -8.69 -19.95 22.36
N ALA A 188 -9.43 -20.68 21.53
CA ALA A 188 -10.43 -20.10 20.64
C ALA A 188 -11.55 -19.39 21.42
N ALA A 189 -12.05 -20.01 22.49
CA ALA A 189 -13.09 -19.44 23.36
C ALA A 189 -12.58 -18.16 24.05
N GLY A 190 -11.36 -18.20 24.61
CA GLY A 190 -10.74 -17.04 25.27
C GLY A 190 -10.54 -15.88 24.32
N LEU A 191 -9.93 -16.12 23.15
CA LEU A 191 -9.67 -15.08 22.15
C LEU A 191 -10.97 -14.51 21.58
N THR A 192 -11.94 -15.36 21.26
CA THR A 192 -13.26 -14.90 20.79
C THR A 192 -13.96 -14.04 21.85
N GLY A 193 -13.88 -14.44 23.13
CA GLY A 193 -14.44 -13.65 24.24
C GLY A 193 -13.83 -12.24 24.33
N GLU A 194 -12.52 -12.10 24.17
CA GLU A 194 -11.86 -10.78 24.15
C GLU A 194 -12.19 -9.96 22.90
N ILE A 195 -12.32 -10.60 21.72
CA ILE A 195 -12.76 -9.92 20.49
C ILE A 195 -14.17 -9.36 20.67
N VAL A 196 -15.12 -10.17 21.16
CA VAL A 196 -16.49 -9.74 21.41
C VAL A 196 -16.52 -8.59 22.41
N LYS A 197 -15.78 -8.71 23.52
CA LYS A 197 -15.71 -7.67 24.53
C LYS A 197 -15.15 -6.35 23.99
N ARG A 198 -14.12 -6.41 23.14
CA ARG A 198 -13.52 -5.22 22.51
C ARG A 198 -14.46 -4.56 21.51
N ASN A 199 -15.23 -5.35 20.76
CA ASN A 199 -16.13 -4.88 19.71
C ASN A 199 -17.55 -4.61 20.21
N THR A 200 -17.85 -4.95 21.49
CA THR A 200 -19.13 -4.64 22.09
C THR A 200 -19.10 -3.24 22.66
N PHE A 201 -19.89 -2.36 22.04
CA PHE A 201 -20.14 -1.03 22.60
C PHE A 201 -21.15 -1.17 23.75
N SER A 202 -20.70 -1.00 24.99
CA SER A 202 -21.60 -0.81 26.14
C SER A 202 -21.96 0.66 26.20
N PRO A 203 -23.24 1.02 26.02
CA PRO A 203 -23.67 2.40 26.25
C PRO A 203 -23.25 2.81 27.66
N ASN A 204 -22.50 3.89 27.78
CA ASN A 204 -22.15 4.40 29.08
C ASN A 204 -23.43 4.93 29.71
N ASP A 205 -23.84 4.41 30.87
CA ASP A 205 -25.03 4.87 31.62
C ASP A 205 -24.92 6.34 32.09
N ASN A 206 -23.74 6.95 31.89
CA ASN A 206 -23.54 8.40 32.07
C ASN A 206 -24.10 9.19 30.84
N ALA A 207 -25.40 9.15 30.67
CA ALA A 207 -26.13 10.07 29.80
C ALA A 207 -25.86 11.50 30.24
N GLY A 208 -24.78 12.12 29.71
CA GLY A 208 -24.39 13.49 30.10
C GLY A 208 -22.90 13.80 29.96
N LEU A 209 -22.07 12.87 29.50
CA LEU A 209 -20.67 13.19 29.13
C LEU A 209 -20.70 14.17 27.93
N THR A 210 -20.60 15.43 28.24
CA THR A 210 -20.35 16.46 27.22
C THR A 210 -18.87 16.74 27.21
N LEU A 211 -18.22 16.50 26.08
CA LEU A 211 -16.83 16.91 25.90
C LEU A 211 -16.73 18.42 26.06
N THR A 212 -15.96 18.87 27.03
CA THR A 212 -15.68 20.27 27.23
C THR A 212 -14.59 20.75 26.28
N ARG A 213 -14.58 22.03 25.98
CA ARG A 213 -13.52 22.66 25.19
C ARG A 213 -12.14 22.38 25.81
N ALA A 214 -12.01 22.46 27.12
CA ALA A 214 -10.75 22.22 27.82
C ALA A 214 -10.21 20.81 27.63
N GLU A 215 -11.08 19.80 27.63
CA GLU A 215 -10.68 18.42 27.37
C GLU A 215 -10.18 18.22 25.94
N VAL A 216 -10.84 18.87 24.96
CA VAL A 216 -10.38 18.80 23.54
C VAL A 216 -9.04 19.53 23.38
N ASP A 217 -8.86 20.68 24.04
CA ASP A 217 -7.60 21.43 24.00
C ASP A 217 -6.45 20.64 24.67
N ASP A 218 -6.71 19.94 25.77
CA ASP A 218 -5.72 19.09 26.44
C ASP A 218 -5.36 17.87 25.61
N PHE A 219 -6.35 17.23 24.99
CA PHE A 219 -6.12 16.15 24.02
C PHE A 219 -5.23 16.63 22.86
N THR A 220 -5.55 17.81 22.28
CA THR A 220 -4.76 18.40 21.19
C THR A 220 -3.31 18.65 21.60
N LYS A 221 -3.08 19.23 22.78
CA LYS A 221 -1.72 19.42 23.32
C LYS A 221 -0.98 18.11 23.48
N THR A 222 -1.63 17.10 24.07
CA THR A 222 -1.06 15.76 24.25
C THR A 222 -0.71 15.11 22.91
N LEU A 223 -1.59 15.24 21.91
CA LEU A 223 -1.37 14.75 20.57
C LEU A 223 -0.14 15.38 19.92
N LEU A 224 0.00 16.71 20.01
CA LEU A 224 1.14 17.45 19.46
C LEU A 224 2.49 17.05 20.07
N THR A 225 2.54 16.53 21.29
CA THR A 225 3.76 15.98 21.89
C THR A 225 4.31 14.74 21.16
N ARG A 226 3.46 14.05 20.41
CA ARG A 226 3.82 12.85 19.64
C ARG A 226 4.24 13.15 18.21
N PHE A 227 4.20 14.42 17.80
CA PHE A 227 4.60 14.85 16.46
C PHE A 227 6.12 14.92 16.32
N ASP A 228 6.60 14.54 15.14
CA ASP A 228 7.99 14.76 14.73
C ASP A 228 8.18 16.25 14.39
N GLN A 229 8.90 16.94 15.25
CA GLN A 229 9.15 18.40 15.11
C GLN A 229 10.12 18.74 13.96
N LYS A 230 10.80 17.76 13.39
CA LYS A 230 11.74 17.94 12.26
C LYS A 230 11.10 17.58 10.93
N ASN A 231 10.46 16.40 10.87
CA ASN A 231 9.96 15.85 9.62
C ASN A 231 8.42 15.91 9.51
N GLY A 232 7.74 16.41 10.53
CA GLY A 232 6.29 16.38 10.57
C GLY A 232 5.70 14.98 10.74
N GLY A 233 4.39 14.93 10.89
CA GLY A 233 3.67 13.68 11.15
C GLY A 233 3.91 13.10 12.54
N MET A 234 3.37 11.93 12.80
CA MET A 234 3.65 11.19 14.02
C MET A 234 5.12 10.74 14.05
N ALA A 235 5.75 10.78 15.24
CA ALA A 235 7.13 10.35 15.40
C ALA A 235 7.28 8.85 15.16
N GLY A 236 8.42 8.45 14.58
CA GLY A 236 8.76 7.06 14.28
C GLY A 236 8.61 6.68 12.81
N ALA A 237 8.75 5.39 12.52
CA ALA A 237 8.57 4.79 11.22
C ALA A 237 7.85 3.43 11.38
N PRO A 238 7.07 2.99 10.39
CA PRO A 238 6.67 3.70 9.17
C PRO A 238 5.77 4.92 9.44
N LYS A 239 5.72 5.89 8.50
CA LYS A 239 4.84 7.06 8.59
C LYS A 239 3.67 6.96 7.63
N PHE A 240 2.46 7.08 8.17
CA PHE A 240 1.21 7.14 7.39
C PHE A 240 0.72 8.59 7.28
N PRO A 241 0.11 8.99 6.15
CA PRO A 241 -0.44 10.33 5.96
C PRO A 241 -1.51 10.75 6.98
N MET A 242 -2.32 9.82 7.47
CA MET A 242 -3.35 10.03 8.51
C MET A 242 -4.24 11.27 8.30
N PRO A 243 -4.94 11.44 7.17
CA PRO A 243 -5.65 12.67 6.83
C PRO A 243 -6.67 13.12 7.90
N VAL A 244 -7.42 12.17 8.47
CA VAL A 244 -8.43 12.45 9.50
C VAL A 244 -7.85 13.16 10.73
N LEU A 245 -6.60 12.82 11.10
CA LEU A 245 -5.90 13.46 12.22
C LEU A 245 -5.60 14.92 11.92
N TYR A 246 -5.16 15.24 10.72
CA TYR A 246 -4.84 16.62 10.33
C TYR A 246 -6.08 17.46 10.06
N GLU A 247 -7.17 16.85 9.57
CA GLU A 247 -8.49 17.50 9.49
C GLU A 247 -8.99 17.92 10.88
N PHE A 248 -8.87 17.02 11.88
CA PHE A 248 -9.17 17.35 13.26
C PHE A 248 -8.33 18.55 13.74
N LEU A 249 -7.02 18.54 13.47
CA LEU A 249 -6.13 19.63 13.88
C LEU A 249 -6.43 20.95 13.13
N LEU A 250 -6.78 20.91 11.83
CA LEU A 250 -7.23 22.10 11.09
C LEU A 250 -8.50 22.69 11.71
N ALA A 251 -9.47 21.84 12.05
CA ALA A 251 -10.68 22.28 12.74
C ALA A 251 -10.34 22.90 14.12
N GLN A 252 -9.43 22.29 14.88
CA GLN A 252 -8.97 22.86 16.16
C GLN A 252 -8.28 24.21 15.98
N ASN A 253 -7.40 24.33 14.97
CA ASN A 253 -6.77 25.61 14.65
C ASN A 253 -7.78 26.69 14.30
N PHE A 254 -8.84 26.35 13.53
CA PHE A 254 -9.90 27.32 13.19
C PHE A 254 -10.60 27.88 14.43
N TYR A 255 -10.91 27.05 15.41
CA TYR A 255 -11.59 27.47 16.64
C TYR A 255 -10.66 28.10 17.67
N ALA A 256 -9.44 27.61 17.81
CA ALA A 256 -8.50 28.06 18.85
C ALA A 256 -7.54 29.15 18.38
N GLN A 257 -7.37 29.33 17.06
CA GLN A 257 -6.36 30.20 16.44
C GLN A 257 -4.96 29.93 17.01
N ASP A 258 -4.60 28.62 17.08
CA ASP A 258 -3.36 28.14 17.70
C ASP A 258 -2.23 27.97 16.65
N ASP A 259 -1.26 28.84 16.67
CA ASP A 259 -0.11 28.85 15.79
C ASP A 259 0.72 27.55 15.87
N ALA A 260 0.79 26.92 17.04
CA ALA A 260 1.56 25.68 17.21
C ALA A 260 0.92 24.52 16.44
N THR A 261 -0.40 24.42 16.51
CA THR A 261 -1.18 23.44 15.74
C THR A 261 -1.03 23.67 14.24
N LEU A 262 -1.19 24.91 13.77
CA LEU A 262 -1.04 25.24 12.35
C LEU A 262 0.38 24.95 11.84
N LYS A 263 1.41 25.24 12.65
CA LYS A 263 2.81 24.94 12.33
C LYS A 263 3.05 23.45 12.20
N ALA A 264 2.50 22.62 13.10
CA ALA A 264 2.65 21.16 13.04
C ALA A 264 2.02 20.58 11.78
N ILE A 265 0.82 21.06 11.41
CA ILE A 265 0.12 20.64 10.19
C ILE A 265 0.91 21.05 8.96
N THR A 266 1.27 22.33 8.83
CA THR A 266 1.97 22.84 7.64
C THR A 266 3.33 22.20 7.46
N LEU A 267 4.08 21.94 8.56
CA LEU A 267 5.32 21.17 8.49
C LEU A 267 5.09 19.78 7.89
N THR A 268 4.06 19.10 8.36
CA THR A 268 3.73 17.74 7.88
C THR A 268 3.38 17.74 6.40
N LEU A 269 2.46 18.63 5.99
CA LEU A 269 2.01 18.71 4.59
C LEU A 269 3.15 19.13 3.66
N ASP A 270 4.00 20.09 4.06
CA ASP A 270 5.16 20.49 3.30
C ASP A 270 6.14 19.32 3.15
N LYS A 271 6.41 18.55 4.21
CA LYS A 271 7.32 17.40 4.18
C LYS A 271 6.77 16.23 3.37
N MET A 272 5.48 15.96 3.42
CA MET A 272 4.84 14.96 2.57
C MET A 272 4.92 15.36 1.08
N ALA A 273 4.63 16.62 0.75
CA ALA A 273 4.70 17.13 -0.61
C ALA A 273 6.15 17.31 -1.14
N ASP A 274 7.16 17.30 -0.28
CA ASP A 274 8.59 17.26 -0.66
C ASP A 274 9.15 15.83 -0.69
N GLY A 275 8.53 14.91 0.03
CA GLY A 275 8.98 13.53 0.19
C GLY A 275 8.80 12.69 -1.06
N GLY A 276 9.43 11.51 -1.07
CA GLY A 276 9.23 10.52 -2.12
C GLY A 276 7.87 9.80 -2.03
N ILE A 277 7.14 9.98 -0.92
CA ILE A 277 5.74 9.52 -0.79
C ILE A 277 4.82 10.20 -1.80
N TYR A 278 5.17 11.41 -2.26
CA TYR A 278 4.48 12.14 -3.31
C TYR A 278 5.16 11.87 -4.66
N ASP A 279 4.40 11.49 -5.67
CA ASP A 279 4.92 11.30 -7.02
C ASP A 279 5.12 12.66 -7.71
N HIS A 280 6.36 13.09 -7.79
CA HIS A 280 6.74 14.40 -8.34
C HIS A 280 6.55 14.52 -9.86
N LEU A 281 6.27 13.44 -10.58
CA LEU A 281 6.06 13.45 -12.03
C LEU A 281 4.57 13.43 -12.39
N ALA A 282 3.81 12.48 -11.89
CA ALA A 282 2.39 12.31 -12.22
C ALA A 282 1.44 12.82 -11.13
N GLY A 283 1.94 13.16 -9.96
CA GLY A 283 1.08 13.44 -8.80
C GLY A 283 0.57 12.19 -8.09
N GLY A 284 -0.23 12.42 -7.07
CA GLY A 284 -0.74 11.37 -6.21
C GLY A 284 0.27 10.91 -5.16
N PHE A 285 -0.25 10.30 -4.11
CA PHE A 285 0.52 9.82 -2.95
C PHE A 285 0.55 8.31 -2.90
N ALA A 286 1.70 7.76 -2.55
CA ALA A 286 1.80 6.39 -2.06
C ALA A 286 1.17 6.28 -0.66
N ARG A 287 0.83 5.06 -0.26
CA ARG A 287 0.06 4.80 0.96
C ARG A 287 0.79 5.22 2.24
N TYR A 288 2.09 4.91 2.35
CA TYR A 288 2.90 5.29 3.51
C TYR A 288 4.38 5.37 3.14
N SER A 289 5.17 6.00 4.03
CA SER A 289 6.62 5.97 3.97
C SER A 289 7.17 4.93 4.93
N THR A 290 8.11 4.11 4.45
CA THR A 290 8.79 3.09 5.26
C THR A 290 9.77 3.68 6.26
N ASP A 291 10.18 4.94 6.04
CA ASP A 291 11.10 5.69 6.91
C ASP A 291 10.41 6.85 7.67
N ALA A 292 11.18 7.51 8.53
CA ALA A 292 10.69 8.63 9.33
C ALA A 292 10.75 10.01 8.62
N GLU A 293 11.21 10.09 7.37
CA GLU A 293 11.50 11.34 6.65
C GLU A 293 10.57 11.56 5.44
N TRP A 294 9.59 10.69 5.20
CA TRP A 294 8.69 10.67 4.05
C TRP A 294 9.40 10.39 2.71
N LYS A 295 10.60 9.82 2.75
CA LYS A 295 11.46 9.65 1.59
C LYS A 295 11.19 8.38 0.80
N VAL A 296 11.16 7.22 1.47
CA VAL A 296 11.01 5.91 0.82
C VAL A 296 9.55 5.49 0.92
N PRO A 297 8.76 5.60 -0.16
CA PRO A 297 7.37 5.15 -0.15
C PRO A 297 7.29 3.63 -0.18
N HIS A 298 6.21 3.08 0.34
CA HIS A 298 5.66 1.83 -0.12
C HIS A 298 4.79 2.17 -1.33
N PHE A 299 5.18 1.72 -2.52
CA PHE A 299 4.77 2.34 -3.79
C PHE A 299 3.30 2.15 -4.19
N GLU A 300 2.51 1.39 -3.44
CA GLU A 300 1.06 1.26 -3.68
C GLU A 300 0.36 2.63 -3.61
N LYS A 301 -0.54 2.91 -4.55
CA LYS A 301 -1.34 4.15 -4.56
C LYS A 301 -2.82 3.82 -4.46
N MET A 302 -3.40 4.14 -3.31
CA MET A 302 -4.78 3.82 -2.99
C MET A 302 -5.71 5.00 -3.27
N LEU A 303 -6.89 4.72 -3.82
CA LEU A 303 -7.91 5.75 -4.07
C LEU A 303 -8.34 6.45 -2.78
N TYR A 304 -8.55 5.69 -1.69
CA TYR A 304 -9.02 6.24 -0.42
C TYR A 304 -8.01 7.19 0.25
N ASP A 305 -6.71 6.96 0.10
CA ASP A 305 -5.67 7.87 0.59
C ASP A 305 -5.68 9.17 -0.24
N ASN A 306 -5.67 9.03 -1.56
CA ASN A 306 -5.60 10.17 -2.47
C ASN A 306 -6.85 11.04 -2.38
N GLY A 307 -8.05 10.45 -2.27
CA GLY A 307 -9.30 11.21 -2.09
C GLY A 307 -9.30 12.04 -0.81
N GLN A 308 -8.88 11.46 0.31
CA GLN A 308 -8.78 12.16 1.59
C GLN A 308 -7.67 13.22 1.59
N LEU A 309 -6.54 12.96 0.93
CA LEU A 309 -5.45 13.92 0.81
C LEU A 309 -5.82 15.12 -0.08
N VAL A 310 -6.62 14.91 -1.12
CA VAL A 310 -7.21 16.03 -1.90
C VAL A 310 -8.03 16.95 -0.98
N SER A 311 -8.93 16.39 -0.14
CA SER A 311 -9.70 17.18 0.85
C SER A 311 -8.76 17.93 1.80
N LEU A 312 -7.81 17.23 2.40
CA LEU A 312 -6.90 17.81 3.40
C LEU A 312 -6.06 18.95 2.83
N TYR A 313 -5.46 18.78 1.64
CA TYR A 313 -4.68 19.84 0.99
C TYR A 313 -5.56 21.00 0.52
N ALA A 314 -6.81 20.75 0.10
CA ALA A 314 -7.79 21.81 -0.22
C ALA A 314 -8.14 22.66 1.02
N HIS A 315 -8.42 22.03 2.15
CA HIS A 315 -8.69 22.73 3.42
C HIS A 315 -7.43 23.46 3.94
N ALA A 316 -6.26 22.86 3.82
CA ALA A 316 -5.01 23.53 4.17
C ALA A 316 -4.71 24.75 3.28
N TYR A 317 -5.04 24.68 1.98
CA TYR A 317 -4.98 25.85 1.10
C TYR A 317 -5.90 26.95 1.55
N GLN A 318 -7.17 26.66 1.88
CA GLN A 318 -8.12 27.65 2.42
C GLN A 318 -7.63 28.28 3.72
N ALA A 319 -7.00 27.48 4.59
CA ALA A 319 -6.50 27.96 5.88
C ALA A 319 -5.23 28.82 5.77
N THR A 320 -4.39 28.59 4.76
CA THR A 320 -3.03 29.19 4.69
C THR A 320 -2.78 30.09 3.49
N GLY A 321 -3.55 29.94 2.39
CA GLY A 321 -3.29 30.61 1.12
C GLY A 321 -2.03 30.13 0.40
N LYS A 322 -1.40 29.01 0.82
CA LYS A 322 -0.18 28.49 0.18
C LYS A 322 -0.51 27.87 -1.18
N GLU A 323 -0.17 28.54 -2.29
CA GLU A 323 -0.39 28.07 -3.66
C GLU A 323 0.17 26.66 -3.93
N ARG A 324 1.21 26.27 -3.20
CA ARG A 324 1.76 24.92 -3.28
C ARG A 324 0.71 23.85 -2.97
N TYR A 325 -0.17 24.08 -2.01
CA TYR A 325 -1.23 23.12 -1.65
C TYR A 325 -2.28 23.00 -2.76
N ALA A 326 -2.63 24.11 -3.38
CA ALA A 326 -3.48 24.10 -4.58
C ALA A 326 -2.84 23.30 -5.73
N GLY A 327 -1.52 23.41 -5.91
CA GLY A 327 -0.77 22.60 -6.86
C GLY A 327 -0.85 21.10 -6.59
N VAL A 328 -0.69 20.70 -5.31
CA VAL A 328 -0.82 19.29 -4.89
C VAL A 328 -2.23 18.76 -5.17
N VAL A 329 -3.28 19.55 -4.85
CA VAL A 329 -4.68 19.17 -5.15
C VAL A 329 -4.86 18.87 -6.63
N ARG A 330 -4.45 19.80 -7.50
CA ARG A 330 -4.59 19.67 -8.96
C ARG A 330 -3.87 18.44 -9.50
N GLN A 331 -2.63 18.22 -9.06
CA GLN A 331 -1.81 17.09 -9.53
C GLN A 331 -2.34 15.75 -9.00
N THR A 332 -2.82 15.69 -7.75
CA THR A 332 -3.41 14.46 -7.19
C THR A 332 -4.72 14.11 -7.89
N ILE A 333 -5.54 15.10 -8.22
CA ILE A 333 -6.75 14.89 -9.03
C ILE A 333 -6.37 14.42 -10.44
N ALA A 334 -5.37 15.04 -11.09
CA ALA A 334 -4.92 14.63 -12.42
C ALA A 334 -4.41 13.18 -12.43
N PHE A 335 -3.71 12.76 -11.39
CA PHE A 335 -3.32 11.37 -11.20
C PHE A 335 -4.55 10.44 -11.11
N ALA A 336 -5.52 10.75 -10.27
CA ALA A 336 -6.73 9.93 -10.13
C ALA A 336 -7.51 9.81 -11.45
N GLU A 337 -7.59 10.90 -12.22
CA GLU A 337 -8.23 10.90 -13.54
C GLU A 337 -7.49 10.07 -14.58
N SER A 338 -6.15 10.15 -14.62
CA SER A 338 -5.35 9.46 -15.62
C SER A 338 -5.15 7.98 -15.34
N SER A 339 -5.06 7.60 -14.05
CA SER A 339 -4.59 6.27 -13.65
C SER A 339 -5.65 5.41 -12.96
N LEU A 340 -6.66 6.01 -12.32
CA LEU A 340 -7.68 5.29 -11.56
C LEU A 340 -9.12 5.51 -12.08
N SER A 341 -9.35 6.33 -13.11
CA SER A 341 -10.70 6.62 -13.61
C SER A 341 -11.18 5.56 -14.59
N ASP A 342 -12.40 5.08 -14.41
CA ASP A 342 -13.08 4.27 -15.41
C ASP A 342 -13.83 5.15 -16.44
N ASN A 343 -14.26 4.54 -17.55
CA ASN A 343 -14.98 5.24 -18.62
C ASN A 343 -16.40 5.67 -18.20
N ASN A 344 -16.98 5.05 -17.19
CA ASN A 344 -18.36 5.27 -16.74
C ASN A 344 -18.46 6.36 -15.67
N GLY A 345 -17.34 6.74 -15.07
CA GLY A 345 -17.27 7.83 -14.10
C GLY A 345 -16.92 7.43 -12.68
N ALA A 346 -16.76 6.13 -12.40
CA ALA A 346 -16.20 5.65 -11.16
C ALA A 346 -14.66 5.79 -11.15
N PHE A 347 -14.09 5.46 -9.99
CA PHE A 347 -12.65 5.30 -9.82
C PHE A 347 -12.35 3.88 -9.34
N TYR A 348 -11.30 3.32 -9.89
CA TYR A 348 -10.71 2.05 -9.48
C TYR A 348 -10.02 2.15 -8.12
N ALA A 349 -9.77 1.00 -7.48
CA ALA A 349 -9.33 0.93 -6.09
C ALA A 349 -7.88 1.38 -5.89
N SER A 350 -6.95 0.85 -6.69
CA SER A 350 -5.51 1.08 -6.44
C SER A 350 -4.61 0.73 -7.61
N LEU A 351 -3.36 1.23 -7.52
CA LEU A 351 -2.22 0.71 -8.26
C LEU A 351 -1.33 -0.10 -7.30
N ASP A 352 -0.81 -1.22 -7.80
CA ASP A 352 0.08 -2.11 -7.07
C ASP A 352 1.40 -1.42 -6.67
N ALA A 353 2.02 -1.88 -5.59
CA ALA A 353 3.37 -1.48 -5.24
C ALA A 353 4.40 -2.04 -6.22
N ASP A 354 4.12 -3.23 -6.77
CA ASP A 354 5.04 -4.00 -7.59
C ASP A 354 4.76 -3.83 -9.10
N THR A 355 5.84 -3.90 -9.86
CA THR A 355 5.80 -4.01 -11.32
C THR A 355 6.77 -5.13 -11.71
N GLU A 356 6.29 -6.13 -12.45
CA GLU A 356 7.08 -7.31 -12.84
C GLU A 356 7.76 -8.03 -11.65
N GLY A 357 7.14 -7.96 -10.46
CA GLY A 357 7.64 -8.59 -9.24
C GLY A 357 8.70 -7.78 -8.48
N GLU A 358 8.96 -6.53 -8.88
CA GLU A 358 9.88 -5.61 -8.20
C GLU A 358 9.13 -4.38 -7.68
N GLU A 359 9.26 -4.10 -6.37
CA GLU A 359 8.66 -2.93 -5.74
C GLU A 359 9.20 -1.63 -6.35
N GLY A 360 8.32 -0.73 -6.77
CA GLY A 360 8.67 0.61 -7.23
C GLY A 360 9.38 0.70 -8.59
N LEU A 361 9.56 -0.41 -9.33
CA LEU A 361 10.31 -0.45 -10.59
C LEU A 361 9.92 0.64 -11.59
N THR A 362 8.63 0.91 -11.74
CA THR A 362 8.10 1.95 -12.62
C THR A 362 8.55 3.36 -12.22
N TYR A 363 8.67 3.64 -10.92
CA TYR A 363 8.79 4.99 -10.36
C TYR A 363 10.22 5.49 -10.18
N VAL A 364 11.19 4.56 -10.09
CA VAL A 364 12.58 4.91 -9.75
C VAL A 364 13.45 5.18 -10.98
N TRP A 365 14.52 5.95 -10.79
CA TRP A 365 15.38 6.44 -11.86
C TRP A 365 16.86 6.25 -11.54
N SER A 366 17.66 5.92 -12.54
CA SER A 366 19.10 6.15 -12.45
C SER A 366 19.43 7.60 -12.84
N ARG A 367 20.55 8.11 -12.35
CA ARG A 367 21.03 9.43 -12.77
C ARG A 367 21.30 9.49 -14.28
N ALA A 368 21.80 8.40 -14.86
CA ALA A 368 22.11 8.30 -16.29
C ALA A 368 20.84 8.41 -17.14
N GLU A 369 19.76 7.71 -16.80
CA GLU A 369 18.47 7.80 -17.49
C GLU A 369 17.93 9.23 -17.50
N ILE A 370 17.99 9.94 -16.34
CA ILE A 370 17.55 11.35 -16.26
C ILE A 370 18.37 12.22 -17.21
N SER A 371 19.70 12.08 -17.23
CA SER A 371 20.58 12.88 -18.10
C SER A 371 20.34 12.57 -19.58
N GLU A 372 20.05 11.32 -19.93
CA GLU A 372 19.74 10.91 -21.31
C GLU A 372 18.40 11.49 -21.78
N VAL A 373 17.35 11.40 -20.98
CA VAL A 373 16.01 11.90 -21.32
C VAL A 373 15.99 13.42 -21.46
N LEU A 374 16.67 14.13 -20.58
CA LEU A 374 16.66 15.60 -20.59
C LEU A 374 17.59 16.16 -21.66
N ALA A 375 18.65 15.46 -22.06
CA ALA A 375 19.61 15.79 -23.12
C ALA A 375 20.33 17.16 -23.00
N ASP A 376 19.84 18.08 -22.18
CA ASP A 376 20.42 19.37 -21.83
C ASP A 376 21.15 19.20 -20.48
N GLU A 377 22.48 19.30 -20.47
CA GLU A 377 23.31 19.08 -19.30
C GLU A 377 22.99 20.03 -18.16
N ALA A 378 22.73 21.30 -18.43
CA ALA A 378 22.42 22.30 -17.41
C ALA A 378 21.04 22.04 -16.79
N LEU A 379 20.04 21.69 -17.60
CA LEU A 379 18.71 21.31 -17.14
C LEU A 379 18.74 20.01 -16.35
N ALA A 380 19.49 19.00 -16.83
CA ALA A 380 19.65 17.72 -16.14
C ALA A 380 20.33 17.90 -14.77
N ASP A 381 21.40 18.70 -14.68
CA ASP A 381 22.07 18.98 -13.42
C ASP A 381 21.18 19.75 -12.44
N ALA A 382 20.38 20.68 -12.91
CA ALA A 382 19.40 21.38 -12.09
C ALA A 382 18.31 20.42 -11.56
N PHE A 383 17.78 19.52 -12.41
CA PHE A 383 16.80 18.52 -12.03
C PHE A 383 17.35 17.53 -11.02
N ILE A 384 18.56 17.02 -11.24
CA ILE A 384 19.27 16.11 -10.36
C ILE A 384 19.46 16.73 -8.98
N ASP A 385 19.84 18.01 -8.93
CA ASP A 385 20.04 18.73 -7.68
C ASP A 385 18.70 19.03 -6.96
N TYR A 386 17.68 19.42 -7.71
CA TYR A 386 16.36 19.75 -7.18
C TYR A 386 15.65 18.54 -6.57
N TYR A 387 15.75 17.38 -7.23
CA TYR A 387 15.14 16.14 -6.77
C TYR A 387 16.11 15.20 -6.02
N SER A 388 17.22 15.73 -5.52
CA SER A 388 18.16 15.00 -4.65
C SER A 388 18.65 13.67 -5.21
N VAL A 389 18.80 13.60 -6.54
CA VAL A 389 19.28 12.40 -7.26
C VAL A 389 20.79 12.23 -7.01
N THR A 390 21.19 11.01 -6.65
CA THR A 390 22.59 10.67 -6.38
C THR A 390 23.18 9.77 -7.46
N LYS A 391 24.50 9.73 -7.56
CA LYS A 391 25.20 8.91 -8.55
C LYS A 391 24.96 7.39 -8.34
N ASN A 392 24.93 6.97 -7.09
CA ASN A 392 24.84 5.56 -6.72
C ASN A 392 23.42 5.11 -6.38
N GLY A 393 22.42 5.99 -6.57
CA GLY A 393 21.09 5.77 -6.09
C GLY A 393 20.90 6.16 -4.63
N ASN A 394 19.69 6.54 -4.27
CA ASN A 394 19.31 6.84 -2.89
C ASN A 394 18.39 5.77 -2.29
N TRP A 395 18.04 4.74 -3.10
CA TRP A 395 17.28 3.56 -2.75
C TRP A 395 17.60 2.43 -3.75
N GLU A 396 18.11 1.30 -3.29
CA GLU A 396 18.41 0.06 -4.05
C GLU A 396 19.17 0.27 -5.39
N GLY A 397 20.13 1.18 -5.40
CA GLY A 397 20.92 1.49 -6.61
C GLY A 397 20.21 2.41 -7.62
N LYS A 398 18.97 2.77 -7.40
CA LYS A 398 18.16 3.75 -8.15
C LYS A 398 17.84 4.96 -7.30
N ASN A 399 17.10 5.91 -7.84
CA ASN A 399 16.70 7.11 -7.11
C ASN A 399 15.17 7.25 -7.09
N ILE A 400 14.65 7.42 -5.88
CA ILE A 400 13.37 8.02 -5.62
C ILE A 400 13.55 9.52 -5.77
N LEU A 401 12.62 10.19 -6.46
CA LEU A 401 12.61 11.64 -6.57
C LEU A 401 12.00 12.25 -5.30
N TYR A 402 12.72 13.15 -4.64
CA TYR A 402 12.24 13.89 -3.47
C TYR A 402 13.04 15.18 -3.30
N ARG A 403 12.54 16.15 -2.56
CA ARG A 403 13.15 17.47 -2.43
C ARG A 403 13.69 17.69 -1.01
N GLN A 404 15.00 17.90 -0.89
CA GLN A 404 15.64 18.26 0.38
C GLN A 404 16.02 19.74 0.44
N LYS A 405 16.26 20.34 -0.71
CA LYS A 405 16.74 21.72 -0.83
C LYS A 405 15.56 22.63 -1.17
N ASP A 406 15.58 23.82 -0.62
CA ASP A 406 14.63 24.85 -1.02
C ASP A 406 14.88 25.31 -2.46
N ALA A 407 13.80 25.64 -3.16
CA ALA A 407 13.83 25.99 -4.57
C ALA A 407 14.64 27.28 -4.84
N VAL A 408 14.67 28.20 -3.90
CA VAL A 408 15.45 29.47 -4.03
C VAL A 408 16.94 29.16 -4.08
N THR A 409 17.44 28.27 -3.22
CA THR A 409 18.83 27.83 -3.20
C THR A 409 19.22 27.15 -4.50
N VAL A 410 18.37 26.25 -5.01
CA VAL A 410 18.62 25.55 -6.28
C VAL A 410 18.58 26.52 -7.45
N ALA A 411 17.58 27.42 -7.52
CA ALA A 411 17.47 28.44 -8.56
C ALA A 411 18.74 29.29 -8.67
N LYS A 412 19.19 29.79 -7.52
CA LYS A 412 20.42 30.60 -7.47
C LYS A 412 21.66 29.83 -7.94
N LYS A 413 21.80 28.57 -7.52
CA LYS A 413 22.94 27.72 -7.87
C LYS A 413 23.00 27.44 -9.38
N HIS A 414 21.86 27.22 -10.00
CA HIS A 414 21.77 26.84 -11.42
C HIS A 414 21.42 28.01 -12.37
N GLY A 415 21.48 29.26 -11.87
CA GLY A 415 21.35 30.46 -12.71
C GLY A 415 19.93 30.81 -13.15
N PHE A 416 18.91 30.28 -12.49
CA PHE A 416 17.52 30.70 -12.71
C PHE A 416 17.29 32.06 -12.03
N ALA A 417 16.49 32.92 -12.66
CA ALA A 417 16.23 34.26 -12.14
C ALA A 417 15.50 34.24 -10.77
N ASN A 418 14.64 33.24 -10.56
CA ASN A 418 13.88 33.06 -9.33
C ASN A 418 13.35 31.63 -9.21
N GLU A 419 12.70 31.34 -8.07
CA GLU A 419 12.04 30.05 -7.79
C GLU A 419 10.97 29.67 -8.85
N THR A 420 10.18 30.64 -9.29
CA THR A 420 9.10 30.40 -10.26
C THR A 420 9.64 29.88 -11.59
N GLU A 421 10.73 30.46 -12.09
CA GLU A 421 11.39 29.98 -13.30
C GLU A 421 11.98 28.59 -13.15
N LEU A 422 12.62 28.31 -12.00
CA LEU A 422 13.10 26.96 -11.70
C LEU A 422 11.93 25.96 -11.71
N VAL A 423 10.88 26.22 -10.94
CA VAL A 423 9.72 25.30 -10.83
C VAL A 423 9.10 25.04 -12.20
N LYS A 424 8.95 26.08 -13.05
CA LYS A 424 8.47 25.93 -14.42
C LYS A 424 9.39 25.02 -15.26
N ALA A 425 10.70 25.20 -15.15
CA ALA A 425 11.66 24.36 -15.86
C ALA A 425 11.64 22.91 -15.36
N MET A 426 11.52 22.70 -14.04
CA MET A 426 11.42 21.36 -13.44
C MET A 426 10.12 20.67 -13.83
N THR A 427 9.00 21.38 -13.93
CA THR A 427 7.73 20.85 -14.43
C THR A 427 7.88 20.38 -15.89
N ALA A 428 8.42 21.20 -16.77
CA ALA A 428 8.63 20.82 -18.18
C ALA A 428 9.64 19.65 -18.33
N ALA A 429 10.66 19.58 -17.48
CA ALA A 429 11.57 18.44 -17.42
C ALA A 429 10.85 17.18 -16.91
N GLY A 430 10.00 17.31 -15.90
CA GLY A 430 9.17 16.24 -15.35
C GLY A 430 8.22 15.64 -16.39
N GLU A 431 7.60 16.46 -17.24
CA GLU A 431 6.73 16.01 -18.33
C GLU A 431 7.48 15.11 -19.33
N LYS A 432 8.75 15.41 -19.65
CA LYS A 432 9.57 14.55 -20.52
C LYS A 432 9.88 13.21 -19.86
N LEU A 433 10.21 13.22 -18.57
CA LEU A 433 10.46 12.00 -17.81
C LEU A 433 9.17 11.17 -17.64
N LEU A 434 8.04 11.83 -17.40
CA LEU A 434 6.74 11.16 -17.29
C LEU A 434 6.41 10.42 -18.61
N ALA A 435 6.59 11.05 -19.75
CA ALA A 435 6.35 10.40 -21.05
C ALA A 435 7.21 9.14 -21.26
N VAL A 436 8.46 9.14 -20.76
CA VAL A 436 9.32 7.94 -20.81
C VAL A 436 8.83 6.89 -19.80
N ARG A 437 8.43 7.31 -18.59
CA ARG A 437 7.90 6.41 -17.56
C ARG A 437 6.60 5.73 -18.00
N ASP A 438 5.72 6.44 -18.67
CA ASP A 438 4.45 5.91 -19.17
C ASP A 438 4.64 4.79 -20.22
N ALA A 439 5.80 4.75 -20.88
CA ALA A 439 6.17 3.67 -21.80
C ALA A 439 6.82 2.45 -21.12
N ARG A 440 7.13 2.53 -19.83
CA ARG A 440 7.62 1.38 -19.02
C ARG A 440 6.50 0.41 -18.73
N PRO A 441 6.80 -0.83 -18.31
CA PRO A 441 5.82 -1.67 -17.63
C PRO A 441 5.15 -0.89 -16.48
N GLN A 442 3.83 -0.97 -16.40
CA GLN A 442 3.05 -0.25 -15.39
C GLN A 442 2.68 -1.18 -14.22
N PRO A 443 2.49 -0.67 -13.00
CA PRO A 443 2.00 -1.45 -11.88
C PRO A 443 0.60 -2.00 -12.17
N GLY A 444 0.27 -3.12 -11.55
CA GLY A 444 -1.06 -3.73 -11.65
C GLY A 444 -2.16 -2.77 -11.21
N LEU A 445 -3.24 -2.72 -11.97
CA LEU A 445 -4.44 -1.96 -11.63
C LEU A 445 -5.44 -2.88 -10.94
N ASP A 446 -5.84 -2.53 -9.72
CA ASP A 446 -7.00 -3.13 -9.08
C ASP A 446 -8.26 -2.38 -9.54
N ASP A 447 -8.97 -2.98 -10.50
CA ASP A 447 -10.10 -2.38 -11.21
C ASP A 447 -11.44 -2.50 -10.46
N LYS A 448 -11.42 -2.82 -9.17
CA LYS A 448 -12.61 -2.75 -8.32
C LYS A 448 -13.05 -1.30 -8.13
N ALA A 449 -14.34 -1.06 -8.19
CA ALA A 449 -14.92 0.24 -7.86
C ALA A 449 -15.69 0.15 -6.53
N LEU A 450 -15.04 0.53 -5.44
CA LEU A 450 -15.61 0.47 -4.09
C LEU A 450 -16.39 1.73 -3.78
N THR A 451 -17.67 1.60 -3.40
CA THR A 451 -18.57 2.73 -3.12
C THR A 451 -17.99 3.66 -2.05
N ALA A 452 -17.46 3.12 -0.95
CA ALA A 452 -16.89 3.91 0.13
C ALA A 452 -15.69 4.76 -0.34
N TRP A 453 -14.79 4.18 -1.13
CA TRP A 453 -13.59 4.86 -1.61
C TRP A 453 -13.91 5.90 -2.69
N ASN A 454 -14.87 5.60 -3.56
CA ASN A 454 -15.41 6.58 -4.51
C ASN A 454 -16.07 7.76 -3.79
N SER A 455 -16.77 7.51 -2.68
CA SER A 455 -17.36 8.58 -1.87
C SER A 455 -16.30 9.51 -1.25
N LEU A 456 -15.15 8.97 -0.80
CA LEU A 456 -14.02 9.78 -0.34
C LEU A 456 -13.45 10.65 -1.45
N MET A 457 -13.31 10.10 -2.67
CA MET A 457 -12.82 10.87 -3.81
C MET A 457 -13.83 11.95 -4.25
N ILE A 458 -15.14 11.67 -4.22
CA ILE A 458 -16.19 12.65 -4.47
C ILE A 458 -16.10 13.80 -3.46
N SER A 459 -15.88 13.51 -2.18
CA SER A 459 -15.64 14.52 -1.14
C SER A 459 -14.43 15.38 -1.48
N GLY A 460 -13.33 14.76 -1.89
CA GLY A 460 -12.12 15.45 -2.36
C GLY A 460 -12.38 16.42 -3.50
N TYR A 461 -13.16 16.02 -4.50
CA TYR A 461 -13.57 16.91 -5.59
C TYR A 461 -14.45 18.08 -5.12
N ALA A 462 -15.39 17.81 -4.21
CA ALA A 462 -16.25 18.86 -3.66
C ALA A 462 -15.44 19.89 -2.87
N ASP A 463 -14.48 19.45 -2.08
CA ASP A 463 -13.59 20.32 -1.30
C ASP A 463 -12.61 21.08 -2.19
N ALA A 464 -12.07 20.43 -3.23
CA ALA A 464 -11.26 21.09 -4.25
C ALA A 464 -12.05 22.20 -4.99
N TYR A 465 -13.33 21.95 -5.35
CA TYR A 465 -14.21 22.98 -5.92
C TYR A 465 -14.40 24.14 -4.98
N ARG A 466 -14.68 23.90 -3.68
CA ARG A 466 -14.86 24.97 -2.67
C ARG A 466 -13.60 25.79 -2.46
N ALA A 467 -12.42 25.15 -2.55
CA ALA A 467 -11.14 25.80 -2.31
C ALA A 467 -10.61 26.57 -3.52
N LEU A 468 -10.78 26.03 -4.73
CA LEU A 468 -10.14 26.53 -5.95
C LEU A 468 -11.12 27.22 -6.91
N GLY A 469 -12.43 26.99 -6.77
CA GLY A 469 -13.46 27.58 -7.63
C GLY A 469 -13.54 27.05 -9.06
N GLU A 470 -12.90 25.89 -9.34
CA GLU A 470 -12.86 25.29 -10.66
C GLU A 470 -14.10 24.41 -10.92
N ASP A 471 -15.03 24.85 -11.76
CA ASP A 471 -16.30 24.16 -12.05
C ASP A 471 -16.13 22.70 -12.52
N ALA A 472 -15.03 22.37 -13.17
CA ALA A 472 -14.72 21.01 -13.61
C ALA A 472 -14.73 20.01 -12.44
N TYR A 473 -14.28 20.41 -11.24
CA TYR A 473 -14.29 19.55 -10.08
C TYR A 473 -15.71 19.25 -9.58
N ARG A 474 -16.59 20.26 -9.59
CA ARG A 474 -18.00 20.06 -9.27
C ARG A 474 -18.66 19.10 -10.27
N GLU A 475 -18.44 19.30 -11.56
CA GLU A 475 -19.02 18.45 -12.60
C GLU A 475 -18.53 17.00 -12.47
N ARG A 476 -17.24 16.82 -12.16
CA ARG A 476 -16.67 15.49 -11.96
C ARG A 476 -17.20 14.80 -10.70
N ALA A 477 -17.37 15.53 -9.61
CA ALA A 477 -18.01 15.01 -8.39
C ALA A 477 -19.45 14.54 -8.69
N LEU A 478 -20.22 15.33 -9.42
CA LEU A 478 -21.59 14.97 -9.82
C LEU A 478 -21.62 13.76 -10.76
N LYS A 479 -20.67 13.65 -11.69
CA LYS A 479 -20.53 12.47 -12.57
C LYS A 479 -20.24 11.20 -11.75
N ALA A 480 -19.27 11.24 -10.85
CA ALA A 480 -18.93 10.12 -9.99
C ALA A 480 -20.07 9.75 -9.03
N GLY A 481 -20.75 10.76 -8.46
CA GLY A 481 -21.88 10.55 -7.55
C GLY A 481 -23.13 9.94 -8.20
N ARG A 482 -23.25 9.97 -9.52
CA ARG A 482 -24.28 9.26 -10.28
C ARG A 482 -23.97 7.78 -10.45
N PHE A 483 -22.74 7.39 -10.19
CA PHE A 483 -22.27 6.03 -10.33
C PHE A 483 -22.37 5.33 -8.99
N ILE A 484 -23.53 4.74 -8.68
CA ILE A 484 -23.80 4.09 -7.40
C ILE A 484 -23.80 2.58 -7.59
N TYR A 485 -22.96 1.88 -6.83
CA TYR A 485 -23.02 0.43 -6.71
C TYR A 485 -23.89 0.06 -5.52
N LEU A 486 -24.96 -0.70 -5.77
CA LEU A 486 -25.81 -1.29 -4.74
C LEU A 486 -25.47 -2.75 -4.57
N CYS A 487 -25.06 -3.12 -3.36
CA CYS A 487 -24.86 -4.52 -3.01
C CYS A 487 -26.03 -4.98 -2.13
N LEU A 488 -26.77 -5.99 -2.58
CA LEU A 488 -27.83 -6.68 -1.85
C LEU A 488 -27.40 -8.13 -1.64
N ASP A 489 -27.54 -8.64 -0.43
CA ASP A 489 -27.21 -10.03 -0.08
C ASP A 489 -25.81 -10.47 -0.55
N LYS A 490 -24.81 -9.60 -0.35
CA LYS A 490 -23.40 -9.78 -0.78
C LYS A 490 -23.19 -9.87 -2.31
N VAL A 491 -24.20 -9.54 -3.09
CA VAL A 491 -24.11 -9.45 -4.55
C VAL A 491 -24.23 -8.00 -4.97
N CYS A 492 -23.17 -7.47 -5.58
CA CYS A 492 -23.20 -6.12 -6.14
C CYS A 492 -24.09 -6.10 -7.37
N GLN A 493 -25.07 -5.21 -7.38
CA GLN A 493 -25.93 -4.94 -8.52
C GLN A 493 -25.16 -4.19 -9.60
N LEU A 494 -25.64 -4.23 -10.85
CA LEU A 494 -25.09 -3.40 -11.91
C LEU A 494 -25.16 -1.91 -11.52
N PRO A 495 -24.14 -1.13 -11.85
CA PRO A 495 -24.13 0.29 -11.55
C PRO A 495 -25.31 0.99 -12.22
N VAL A 496 -25.95 1.91 -11.50
CA VAL A 496 -27.06 2.71 -12.01
C VAL A 496 -26.70 4.18 -12.02
N ASN A 497 -26.97 4.85 -13.13
CA ASN A 497 -26.70 6.29 -13.30
C ASN A 497 -27.91 7.17 -12.92
N ASP A 498 -28.99 6.56 -12.49
CA ASP A 498 -30.26 7.22 -12.14
C ASP A 498 -30.57 7.00 -10.66
N PRO A 499 -30.64 8.08 -9.87
CA PRO A 499 -30.96 7.99 -8.45
C PRO A 499 -32.31 7.32 -8.14
N GLU A 500 -33.32 7.49 -9.00
CA GLU A 500 -34.63 6.82 -8.84
C GLU A 500 -34.55 5.32 -9.08
N LEU A 501 -33.72 4.89 -10.04
CA LEU A 501 -33.43 3.47 -10.26
C LEU A 501 -32.62 2.88 -9.08
N ALA A 502 -31.67 3.64 -8.54
CA ALA A 502 -30.93 3.24 -7.35
C ALA A 502 -31.84 2.99 -6.16
N LEU A 503 -32.80 3.91 -5.91
CA LEU A 503 -33.79 3.75 -4.84
C LEU A 503 -34.69 2.54 -5.04
N LYS A 504 -35.05 2.19 -6.29
CA LYS A 504 -35.84 0.99 -6.58
C LYS A 504 -35.09 -0.31 -6.36
N GLN A 505 -33.77 -0.30 -6.41
CA GLN A 505 -32.93 -1.50 -6.11
C GLN A 505 -32.74 -1.71 -4.60
N LEU A 506 -33.07 -0.72 -3.75
CA LEU A 506 -33.04 -0.81 -2.28
C LEU A 506 -34.30 -1.47 -1.68
N HIS A 507 -35.34 -1.67 -2.47
CA HIS A 507 -36.61 -2.30 -2.11
C HIS A 507 -36.78 -3.63 -2.83
#